data_2c8d0b548783dab689e3321b236a2d25
#
_entry.id   2c8d0b548783dab689e3321b236a2d25
#
_cell.length_a   1.000
_cell.length_b   1.000
_cell.length_c   1.000
_cell.angle_alpha   90.00
_cell.angle_beta   90.00
_cell.angle_gamma   90.00
#
_symmetry.space_group_name_H-M   'P 1'
#
loop_
_entity.id
_entity.type
_entity.pdbx_description
1 polymer ?
#
loop_
_entity_poly.entity_id
_entity_poly.type
_entity_poly.pdbx_seq_one_letter_code
_entity_poly.pdbx_strand_id
1 'polypeptide(L)'
;AAHKYCVDKGNIARCGEILRRMQCADLDNCYVSPLHCWSYLNYEDIPYDDFMEICFDLLSSADKMIVLSDVSEGVKREIEMARRMGMEVEFIGDVRQT
;
A
#
# COMPACT_ATOMS: atom_id res chain seq x y z
N ALA A 1 13.43 5.81 -11.22
CA ALA A 1 13.14 5.65 -9.79
C ALA A 1 12.30 4.39 -9.57
N ALA A 2 12.58 3.65 -8.51
CA ALA A 2 11.76 2.50 -8.16
C ALA A 2 10.43 2.95 -7.54
N HIS A 3 9.37 2.22 -7.83
CA HIS A 3 8.04 2.50 -7.28
C HIS A 3 7.77 1.60 -6.09
N LYS A 4 7.52 2.20 -4.94
CA LYS A 4 7.26 1.51 -3.68
C LYS A 4 5.79 1.61 -3.33
N TYR A 5 5.11 0.47 -3.29
CA TYR A 5 3.67 0.39 -3.01
C TYR A 5 3.47 0.27 -1.51
N CYS A 6 2.94 1.32 -0.91
CA CYS A 6 2.82 1.41 0.56
C CYS A 6 1.39 1.17 0.99
N VAL A 7 1.19 0.22 1.89
CA VAL A 7 -0.15 -0.16 2.36
C VAL A 7 -0.32 0.09 3.85
N ASP A 8 -1.53 0.48 4.23
CA ASP A 8 -1.93 0.73 5.59
C ASP A 8 -3.36 0.23 5.80
N LYS A 9 -3.69 -0.12 7.03
CA LYS A 9 -5.00 -0.70 7.35
C LYS A 9 -6.17 0.28 7.34
N GLY A 10 -5.92 1.55 6.99
CA GLY A 10 -7.00 2.50 6.81
C GLY A 10 -6.88 3.82 7.53
N ASN A 11 -5.82 4.05 8.29
CA ASN A 11 -5.61 5.35 8.94
C ASN A 11 -4.90 6.28 7.97
N ILE A 12 -5.68 7.04 7.20
CA ILE A 12 -5.15 7.87 6.12
C ILE A 12 -4.22 8.97 6.63
N ALA A 13 -4.52 9.56 7.79
CA ALA A 13 -3.70 10.63 8.35
C ALA A 13 -2.32 10.13 8.77
N ARG A 14 -2.28 9.00 9.48
CA ARG A 14 -1.01 8.41 9.90
C ARG A 14 -0.22 7.91 8.70
N CYS A 15 -0.89 7.26 7.77
CA CYS A 15 -0.26 6.77 6.54
C CYS A 15 0.37 7.91 5.77
N GLY A 16 -0.35 9.03 5.61
CA GLY A 16 0.16 10.20 4.91
C GLY A 16 1.39 10.81 5.56
N GLU A 17 1.42 10.85 6.90
CA GLU A 17 2.57 11.38 7.62
C GLU A 17 3.82 10.51 7.42
N ILE A 18 3.65 9.19 7.48
CA ILE A 18 4.75 8.26 7.25
C ILE A 18 5.26 8.38 5.81
N LEU A 19 4.34 8.42 4.85
CA LEU A 19 4.69 8.57 3.43
C LEU A 19 5.46 9.86 3.18
N ARG A 20 5.01 10.96 3.77
CA ARG A 20 5.66 12.25 3.62
C ARG A 20 7.11 12.19 4.09
N ARG A 21 7.34 11.58 5.26
CA ARG A 21 8.69 11.44 5.81
C ARG A 21 9.58 10.57 4.92
N MET A 22 9.04 9.46 4.44
CA MET A 22 9.79 8.54 3.60
C MET A 22 10.14 9.20 2.26
N GLN A 23 9.18 9.83 1.62
CA GLN A 23 9.39 10.47 0.33
C GLN A 23 10.36 11.64 0.43
N CYS A 24 10.24 12.46 1.47
CA CYS A 24 11.15 13.60 1.66
C CYS A 24 12.58 13.16 1.96
N ALA A 25 12.75 12.00 2.58
CA ALA A 25 14.07 11.44 2.89
C ALA A 25 14.68 10.67 1.72
N ASP A 26 13.92 10.35 0.69
CA ASP A 26 14.37 9.48 -0.40
C ASP A 26 13.80 10.00 -1.73
N LEU A 27 14.59 10.80 -2.43
CA LEU A 27 14.16 11.39 -3.69
C LEU A 27 14.46 10.50 -4.89
N ASP A 28 15.10 9.36 -4.67
CA ASP A 28 15.43 8.41 -5.73
C ASP A 28 14.33 7.41 -6.01
N ASN A 29 13.34 7.32 -5.12
CA ASN A 29 12.23 6.39 -5.25
C ASN A 29 10.89 7.12 -5.19
N CYS A 30 9.85 6.49 -5.71
CA CYS A 30 8.51 7.03 -5.73
C CYS A 30 7.63 6.19 -4.79
N TYR A 31 7.05 6.82 -3.78
CA TYR A 31 6.21 6.14 -2.78
C TYR A 31 4.75 6.37 -3.11
N VAL A 32 4.03 5.29 -3.40
CA VAL A 32 2.61 5.38 -3.75
C VAL A 32 1.77 4.61 -2.73
N SER A 33 0.55 5.11 -2.49
CA SER A 33 -0.37 4.51 -1.53
C SER A 33 -1.76 4.40 -2.16
N PRO A 34 -2.35 3.20 -2.24
CA PRO A 34 -3.70 3.07 -2.78
C PRO A 34 -4.72 3.83 -1.93
N LEU A 35 -4.48 3.93 -0.63
CA LEU A 35 -5.34 4.67 0.28
C LEU A 35 -5.44 6.15 -0.12
N HIS A 36 -4.33 6.73 -0.59
CA HIS A 36 -4.29 8.13 -1.03
C HIS A 36 -4.67 8.28 -2.49
N CYS A 37 -4.31 7.33 -3.34
CA CYS A 37 -4.64 7.38 -4.76
C CYS A 37 -6.14 7.44 -5.00
N TRP A 38 -6.93 6.75 -4.18
CA TRP A 38 -8.37 6.68 -4.34
C TRP A 38 -9.14 7.21 -3.13
N SER A 39 -8.57 8.19 -2.43
CA SER A 39 -9.20 8.81 -1.27
C SER A 39 -10.50 9.55 -1.61
N TYR A 40 -10.74 9.82 -2.88
CA TYR A 40 -11.98 10.48 -3.35
C TYR A 40 -13.16 9.51 -3.50
N LEU A 41 -12.91 8.19 -3.38
CA LEU A 41 -13.99 7.20 -3.46
C LEU A 41 -14.60 6.90 -2.10
N ASN A 42 -15.92 6.66 -2.10
CA ASN A 42 -16.65 6.19 -0.92
C ASN A 42 -16.92 4.70 -1.04
N TYR A 43 -17.24 4.05 0.07
CA TYR A 43 -17.49 2.61 0.10
C TYR A 43 -18.55 2.14 -0.89
N GLU A 44 -19.59 2.97 -1.12
CA GLU A 44 -20.71 2.60 -1.97
C GLU A 44 -20.46 2.84 -3.45
N ASP A 45 -19.37 3.52 -3.80
CA ASP A 45 -19.15 3.94 -5.19
C ASP A 45 -18.87 2.77 -6.11
N ILE A 46 -18.09 1.79 -5.63
CA ILE A 46 -17.78 0.58 -6.40
C ILE A 46 -17.76 -0.63 -5.47
N PRO A 47 -18.02 -1.85 -6.01
CA PRO A 47 -17.92 -3.07 -5.20
C PRO A 47 -16.50 -3.27 -4.67
N TYR A 48 -16.38 -3.87 -3.49
CA TYR A 48 -15.08 -4.08 -2.84
C TYR A 48 -14.11 -4.89 -3.70
N ASP A 49 -14.60 -5.95 -4.37
CA ASP A 49 -13.73 -6.78 -5.21
C ASP A 49 -13.20 -6.00 -6.40
N ASP A 50 -14.01 -5.10 -6.97
CA ASP A 50 -13.56 -4.24 -8.07
C ASP A 50 -12.51 -3.25 -7.58
N PHE A 51 -12.68 -2.72 -6.37
CA PHE A 51 -11.69 -1.85 -5.75
C PHE A 51 -10.36 -2.59 -5.56
N MET A 52 -10.41 -3.85 -5.11
CA MET A 52 -9.20 -4.66 -4.93
C MET A 52 -8.51 -4.91 -6.27
N GLU A 53 -9.26 -5.11 -7.35
CA GLU A 53 -8.67 -5.26 -8.68
C GLU A 53 -7.89 -4.02 -9.11
N ILE A 54 -8.44 -2.84 -8.82
CA ILE A 54 -7.75 -1.57 -9.12
C ILE A 54 -6.44 -1.49 -8.30
N CYS A 55 -6.49 -1.89 -7.03
CA CYS A 55 -5.31 -1.90 -6.19
C CYS A 55 -4.25 -2.87 -6.72
N PHE A 56 -4.67 -4.04 -7.19
CA PHE A 56 -3.76 -5.04 -7.75
C PHE A 56 -3.10 -4.53 -9.04
N ASP A 57 -3.83 -3.77 -9.85
CA ASP A 57 -3.26 -3.16 -11.06
C ASP A 57 -2.14 -2.19 -10.71
N LEU A 58 -2.36 -1.36 -9.69
CA LEU A 58 -1.32 -0.44 -9.25
C LEU A 58 -0.13 -1.21 -8.64
N LEU A 59 -0.43 -2.21 -7.82
CA LEU A 59 0.61 -3.04 -7.20
C LEU A 59 1.48 -3.73 -8.25
N SER A 60 0.89 -4.21 -9.34
CA SER A 60 1.63 -4.93 -10.36
C SER A 60 2.70 -4.08 -11.06
N SER A 61 2.59 -2.76 -11.00
CA SER A 61 3.57 -1.85 -11.58
C SER A 61 4.64 -1.41 -10.57
N ALA A 62 4.55 -1.87 -9.33
CA ALA A 62 5.51 -1.50 -8.29
C ALA A 62 6.71 -2.45 -8.26
N ASP A 63 7.78 -1.99 -7.65
CA ASP A 63 9.01 -2.78 -7.52
C ASP A 63 9.11 -3.43 -6.15
N LYS A 64 8.41 -2.89 -5.16
CA LYS A 64 8.48 -3.36 -3.78
C LYS A 64 7.22 -2.94 -3.05
N MET A 65 6.79 -3.77 -2.10
CA MET A 65 5.68 -3.44 -1.20
C MET A 65 6.21 -3.09 0.18
N ILE A 66 5.67 -2.04 0.78
CA ILE A 66 6.00 -1.64 2.15
C ILE A 66 4.71 -1.62 2.96
N VAL A 67 4.69 -2.35 4.07
CA VAL A 67 3.53 -2.43 4.96
C VAL A 67 3.77 -1.49 6.13
N LEU A 68 2.90 -0.50 6.28
CA LEU A 68 3.04 0.60 7.23
C LEU A 68 2.30 0.38 8.54
N SER A 69 1.45 -0.65 8.62
CA SER A 69 0.59 -0.88 9.77
C SER A 69 0.41 -2.37 10.03
N ASP A 70 -0.39 -2.69 11.05
CA ASP A 70 -0.86 -4.06 11.26
C ASP A 70 -1.66 -4.51 10.04
N VAL A 71 -1.68 -5.82 9.81
CA VAL A 71 -2.30 -6.40 8.63
C VAL A 71 -3.81 -6.53 8.81
N SER A 72 -4.57 -5.83 7.96
CA SER A 72 -6.01 -6.01 7.83
C SER A 72 -6.28 -7.06 6.75
N GLU A 73 -7.56 -7.44 6.56
CA GLU A 73 -7.91 -8.41 5.52
C GLU A 73 -7.55 -7.92 4.12
N GLY A 74 -7.77 -6.64 3.84
CA GLY A 74 -7.39 -6.06 2.55
C GLY A 74 -5.89 -6.03 2.35
N VAL A 75 -5.15 -5.63 3.38
CA VAL A 75 -3.68 -5.62 3.32
C VAL A 75 -3.13 -7.03 3.14
N LYS A 76 -3.74 -8.02 3.80
CA LYS A 76 -3.35 -9.41 3.65
C LYS A 76 -3.49 -9.89 2.21
N ARG A 77 -4.59 -9.54 1.55
CA ARG A 77 -4.81 -9.89 0.13
C ARG A 77 -3.74 -9.26 -0.76
N GLU A 78 -3.36 -8.01 -0.48
CA GLU A 78 -2.32 -7.32 -1.23
C GLU A 78 -0.95 -7.97 -1.02
N ILE A 79 -0.63 -8.36 0.22
CA ILE A 79 0.62 -9.06 0.54
C ILE A 79 0.68 -10.39 -0.22
N GLU A 80 -0.40 -11.15 -0.21
CA GLU A 80 -0.46 -12.43 -0.92
C GLU A 80 -0.21 -12.25 -2.42
N MET A 81 -0.82 -11.21 -3.02
CA MET A 81 -0.64 -10.91 -4.43
C MET A 81 0.81 -10.52 -4.72
N ALA A 82 1.41 -9.66 -3.88
CA ALA A 82 2.80 -9.26 -4.04
C ALA A 82 3.74 -10.46 -4.01
N ARG A 83 3.52 -11.38 -3.08
CA ARG A 83 4.33 -12.58 -2.94
C ARG A 83 4.17 -13.51 -4.15
N ARG A 84 2.97 -13.63 -4.70
CA ARG A 84 2.74 -14.41 -5.92
C ARG A 84 3.50 -13.85 -7.11
N MET A 85 3.67 -12.53 -7.16
CA MET A 85 4.44 -11.86 -8.22
C MET A 85 5.94 -11.89 -7.98
N GLY A 86 6.39 -12.49 -6.87
CA GLY A 86 7.80 -12.51 -6.52
C GLY A 86 8.32 -11.17 -6.01
N MET A 87 7.44 -10.29 -5.58
CA MET A 87 7.79 -8.96 -5.09
C MET A 87 8.26 -9.01 -3.64
N GLU A 88 9.29 -8.23 -3.33
CA GLU A 88 9.74 -8.09 -1.95
C GLU A 88 8.71 -7.35 -1.13
N VAL A 89 8.42 -7.83 0.10
CA VAL A 89 7.49 -7.19 1.03
C VAL A 89 8.26 -6.84 2.30
N GLU A 90 8.26 -5.57 2.65
CA GLU A 90 8.95 -5.08 3.84
C GLU A 90 7.92 -4.58 4.85
N PHE A 91 8.12 -4.89 6.12
CA PHE A 91 7.30 -4.38 7.22
C PHE A 91 8.15 -3.38 7.99
N ILE A 92 7.60 -2.19 8.27
CA ILE A 92 8.34 -1.14 8.96
C ILE A 92 7.68 -0.78 10.29
N GLY A 93 8.48 -0.18 11.19
CA GLY A 93 8.00 0.28 12.50
C GLY A 93 7.58 -0.88 13.39
N ASP A 94 6.49 -0.68 14.12
CA ASP A 94 5.97 -1.65 15.10
C ASP A 94 4.94 -2.59 14.50
N VAL A 95 4.99 -2.82 13.20
CA VAL A 95 4.03 -3.67 12.51
C VAL A 95 4.16 -5.11 12.98
N ARG A 96 3.01 -5.73 13.29
CA ARG A 96 2.94 -7.13 13.72
C ARG A 96 2.24 -7.95 12.65
N GLN A 97 2.78 -9.13 12.41
CA GLN A 97 2.32 -10.02 11.35
C GLN A 97 1.36 -11.10 11.84
N THR A 98 0.96 -11.04 13.08
CA THR A 98 0.07 -12.04 13.67
C THR A 98 -1.37 -11.83 13.24
#